data_14f0d1d170683e3566a4c094ab3a2afc
#
_entry.id   14f0d1d170683e3566a4c094ab3a2afc
#
_cell.length_a   1.000
_cell.length_b   1.000
_cell.length_c   1.000
_cell.angle_alpha   90.00
_cell.angle_beta   90.00
_cell.angle_gamma   90.00
#
_symmetry.space_group_name_H-M   'P 1'
#
loop_
_entity.id
_entity.type
_entity.pdbx_description
1 polymer ?
#
loop_
_entity_poly.entity_id
_entity_poly.type
_entity_poly.pdbx_seq_one_letter_code
_entity_poly.pdbx_strand_id
1 'polypeptide(L)'
;MLIARYKHVWRVERSLENRSMTTTDIKAVFFDIDGTLTSFVTHKVPDSTVEAIQRLQSAGIKVLICTGRAPSQMKVVLDTMPISFDGIVAFNGQYCFDEQGYLESQALDQSDIRVILDWLDQHPDVVCDFGEKDYVYFNHTNEALQQTWSGLGKTAPVQYFENPRLRALTHETFQISPFINPELEDELVGLCSNIRGVRWHPDFTDLIPADGGKPRGIQRFMKHYGITREQTMAFGDGGNDTDMLAYAGIGVAMGNATDEPKAAADYVTDDVD
;
A
#
# COMPACT_ATOMS: atom_id res chain seq x y z
N MET A 1 -13.68 -16.90 21.24
CA MET A 1 -13.35 -18.35 21.24
C MET A 1 -12.72 -18.84 19.94
N LEU A 2 -12.51 -17.96 18.92
CA LEU A 2 -11.86 -18.34 17.65
C LEU A 2 -10.32 -18.31 17.71
N ILE A 3 -9.73 -17.47 18.55
CA ILE A 3 -8.26 -17.30 18.67
C ILE A 3 -7.57 -18.49 19.36
N ALA A 4 -8.28 -19.29 20.13
CA ALA A 4 -7.71 -20.38 20.93
C ALA A 4 -7.34 -21.67 20.13
N ARG A 5 -7.74 -21.81 18.86
CA ARG A 5 -7.45 -23.00 18.04
C ARG A 5 -6.18 -22.91 17.18
N TYR A 6 -5.54 -21.74 17.12
CA TYR A 6 -4.36 -21.51 16.27
C TYR A 6 -3.05 -21.32 17.05
N LYS A 7 -2.90 -21.92 18.23
CA LYS A 7 -1.68 -21.86 19.06
C LYS A 7 -0.41 -22.40 18.38
N HIS A 8 -0.49 -22.96 17.21
CA HIS A 8 0.66 -23.52 16.48
C HIS A 8 1.13 -22.69 15.28
N VAL A 9 0.46 -21.59 14.92
CA VAL A 9 0.78 -20.77 13.73
C VAL A 9 1.46 -19.45 14.09
N TRP A 10 1.40 -19.01 15.38
CA TRP A 10 1.87 -17.67 15.76
C TRP A 10 3.03 -17.76 16.76
N ARG A 11 4.25 -17.46 16.32
CA ARG A 11 5.40 -17.31 17.22
C ARG A 11 5.43 -15.89 17.74
N VAL A 12 5.04 -15.70 19.00
CA VAL A 12 5.14 -14.41 19.70
C VAL A 12 6.52 -14.32 20.32
N GLU A 13 7.37 -13.44 19.85
CA GLU A 13 8.64 -13.08 20.48
C GLU A 13 8.68 -11.61 20.93
N ARG A 14 7.66 -11.14 21.62
CA ARG A 14 7.78 -9.95 22.49
C ARG A 14 7.17 -10.24 23.85
N SER A 15 7.92 -9.90 24.90
CA SER A 15 7.49 -10.00 26.29
C SER A 15 6.13 -9.32 26.47
N LEU A 16 5.11 -10.15 26.75
CA LEU A 16 3.75 -9.72 27.10
C LEU A 16 3.72 -9.07 28.50
N GLU A 17 4.55 -8.08 28.74
CA GLU A 17 4.44 -7.26 29.94
C GLU A 17 3.50 -6.08 29.65
N ASN A 18 2.25 -6.23 30.14
CA ASN A 18 1.24 -5.17 30.32
C ASN A 18 0.36 -4.72 29.14
N ARG A 19 -0.15 -5.61 28.29
CA ARG A 19 -1.45 -5.37 27.69
C ARG A 19 -2.43 -6.48 28.10
N SER A 20 -3.35 -6.16 29.00
CA SER A 20 -4.59 -6.92 29.19
C SER A 20 -5.27 -6.98 27.80
N MET A 21 -5.15 -8.10 27.09
CA MET A 21 -5.94 -8.36 25.90
C MET A 21 -7.40 -8.53 26.34
N THR A 22 -8.10 -7.42 26.49
CA THR A 22 -9.54 -7.46 26.26
C THR A 22 -9.71 -7.89 24.81
N THR A 23 -10.48 -8.93 24.54
CA THR A 23 -10.87 -9.35 23.20
C THR A 23 -11.60 -8.18 22.55
N THR A 24 -10.85 -7.27 21.94
CA THR A 24 -11.41 -6.19 21.15
C THR A 24 -12.07 -6.84 19.96
N ASP A 25 -13.33 -6.57 19.76
CA ASP A 25 -14.12 -7.13 18.66
C ASP A 25 -13.67 -6.45 17.36
N ILE A 26 -12.78 -7.11 16.59
CA ILE A 26 -12.27 -6.59 15.31
C ILE A 26 -13.45 -6.42 14.35
N LYS A 27 -13.54 -5.24 13.75
CA LYS A 27 -14.58 -4.85 12.81
C LYS A 27 -14.10 -4.66 11.39
N ALA A 28 -12.81 -4.35 11.21
CA ALA A 28 -12.20 -4.17 9.91
C ALA A 28 -10.79 -4.74 9.86
N VAL A 29 -10.46 -5.38 8.72
CA VAL A 29 -9.12 -5.91 8.43
C VAL A 29 -8.66 -5.31 7.11
N PHE A 30 -7.46 -4.74 7.11
CA PHE A 30 -6.80 -4.11 5.97
C PHE A 30 -5.66 -4.99 5.49
N PHE A 31 -5.60 -5.25 4.20
CA PHE A 31 -4.57 -6.06 3.58
C PHE A 31 -3.82 -5.25 2.51
N ASP A 32 -2.50 -5.30 2.54
CA ASP A 32 -1.73 -5.00 1.34
C ASP A 32 -1.94 -6.08 0.28
N ILE A 33 -1.51 -5.81 -0.96
CA ILE A 33 -1.66 -6.74 -2.09
C ILE A 33 -0.37 -7.52 -2.33
N ASP A 34 0.69 -6.83 -2.70
CA ASP A 34 1.90 -7.41 -3.28
C ASP A 34 2.86 -7.90 -2.20
N GLY A 35 3.00 -9.22 -2.07
CA GLY A 35 3.75 -9.86 -0.98
C GLY A 35 2.91 -10.16 0.27
N THR A 36 1.65 -9.71 0.30
CA THR A 36 0.71 -9.94 1.41
C THR A 36 -0.47 -10.82 1.00
N LEU A 37 -1.32 -10.37 0.07
CA LEU A 37 -2.38 -11.18 -0.52
C LEU A 37 -1.86 -12.02 -1.69
N THR A 38 -0.96 -11.47 -2.50
CA THR A 38 -0.40 -12.15 -3.67
C THR A 38 1.08 -12.45 -3.46
N SER A 39 1.47 -13.68 -3.76
CA SER A 39 2.87 -14.11 -3.77
C SER A 39 3.62 -13.51 -4.96
N PHE A 40 4.84 -13.04 -4.76
CA PHE A 40 5.77 -12.65 -5.83
C PHE A 40 6.28 -13.86 -6.64
N VAL A 41 6.15 -15.09 -6.11
CA VAL A 41 6.62 -16.33 -6.75
C VAL A 41 5.52 -16.94 -7.61
N THR A 42 4.33 -17.12 -7.03
CA THR A 42 3.21 -17.80 -7.70
C THR A 42 2.30 -16.82 -8.45
N HIS A 43 2.34 -15.54 -8.12
CA HIS A 43 1.45 -14.47 -8.61
C HIS A 43 -0.04 -14.82 -8.39
N LYS A 44 -0.34 -15.49 -7.28
CA LYS A 44 -1.69 -15.90 -6.89
C LYS A 44 -1.95 -15.62 -5.43
N VAL A 45 -3.22 -15.51 -5.09
CA VAL A 45 -3.68 -15.55 -3.70
C VAL A 45 -3.81 -17.02 -3.29
N PRO A 46 -3.20 -17.44 -2.16
CA PRO A 46 -3.35 -18.82 -1.67
C PRO A 46 -4.81 -19.16 -1.32
N ASP A 47 -5.23 -20.40 -1.56
CA ASP A 47 -6.59 -20.85 -1.25
C ASP A 47 -6.92 -20.67 0.24
N SER A 48 -5.94 -20.89 1.12
CA SER A 48 -6.09 -20.67 2.57
C SER A 48 -6.41 -19.21 2.92
N THR A 49 -5.82 -18.25 2.21
CA THR A 49 -6.09 -16.81 2.35
C THR A 49 -7.50 -16.48 1.87
N VAL A 50 -7.92 -17.03 0.73
CA VAL A 50 -9.29 -16.88 0.21
C VAL A 50 -10.31 -17.38 1.24
N GLU A 51 -10.12 -18.60 1.78
CA GLU A 51 -10.99 -19.18 2.80
C GLU A 51 -11.02 -18.31 4.08
N ALA A 52 -9.87 -17.80 4.52
CA ALA A 52 -9.79 -16.93 5.70
C ALA A 52 -10.58 -15.63 5.51
N ILE A 53 -10.43 -14.98 4.36
CA ILE A 53 -11.16 -13.75 4.02
C ILE A 53 -12.67 -14.01 3.97
N GLN A 54 -13.12 -15.08 3.32
CA GLN A 54 -14.54 -15.44 3.27
C GLN A 54 -15.12 -15.69 4.67
N ARG A 55 -14.32 -16.25 5.58
CA ARG A 55 -14.72 -16.44 6.99
C ARG A 55 -14.83 -15.11 7.74
N LEU A 56 -13.90 -14.17 7.51
CA LEU A 56 -13.99 -12.82 8.08
C LEU A 56 -15.29 -12.13 7.63
N GLN A 57 -15.57 -12.15 6.33
CA GLN A 57 -16.78 -11.57 5.75
C GLN A 57 -18.05 -12.21 6.29
N SER A 58 -18.07 -13.55 6.41
CA SER A 58 -19.19 -14.29 6.99
C SER A 58 -19.44 -13.96 8.46
N ALA A 59 -18.40 -13.51 9.19
CA ALA A 59 -18.49 -13.02 10.56
C ALA A 59 -18.91 -11.53 10.65
N GLY A 60 -19.16 -10.87 9.52
CA GLY A 60 -19.54 -9.45 9.46
C GLY A 60 -18.36 -8.49 9.64
N ILE A 61 -17.12 -8.98 9.50
CA ILE A 61 -15.92 -8.16 9.57
C ILE A 61 -15.67 -7.56 8.18
N LYS A 62 -15.44 -6.25 8.11
CA LYS A 62 -15.08 -5.54 6.90
C LYS A 62 -13.68 -5.95 6.43
N VAL A 63 -13.54 -6.26 5.15
CA VAL A 63 -12.27 -6.63 4.52
C VAL A 63 -11.91 -5.60 3.47
N LEU A 64 -10.77 -4.94 3.67
CA LEU A 64 -10.34 -3.81 2.84
C LEU A 64 -8.95 -4.04 2.26
N ILE A 65 -8.72 -3.48 1.09
CA ILE A 65 -7.37 -3.35 0.51
C ILE A 65 -6.74 -2.05 0.96
N CYS A 66 -5.41 -2.09 1.18
CA CYS A 66 -4.61 -0.92 1.50
C CYS A 66 -3.26 -1.02 0.76
N THR A 67 -3.15 -0.39 -0.43
CA THR A 67 -2.07 -0.62 -1.40
C THR A 67 -1.43 0.67 -1.91
N GLY A 68 -0.18 0.57 -2.40
CA GLY A 68 0.48 1.62 -3.19
C GLY A 68 -0.04 1.72 -4.62
N ARG A 69 -0.72 0.70 -5.13
CA ARG A 69 -1.24 0.69 -6.51
C ARG A 69 -2.31 1.76 -6.73
N ALA A 70 -2.34 2.27 -7.97
CA ALA A 70 -3.43 3.11 -8.46
C ALA A 70 -4.73 2.32 -8.64
N PRO A 71 -5.93 2.95 -8.58
CA PRO A 71 -7.18 2.28 -8.89
C PRO A 71 -7.19 1.59 -10.27
N SER A 72 -6.63 2.23 -11.29
CA SER A 72 -6.50 1.68 -12.64
C SER A 72 -5.57 0.46 -12.74
N GLN A 73 -4.63 0.30 -11.83
CA GLN A 73 -3.67 -0.80 -11.80
C GLN A 73 -4.15 -2.02 -10.99
N MET A 74 -5.19 -1.86 -10.18
CA MET A 74 -5.67 -2.96 -9.32
C MET A 74 -6.45 -4.02 -10.07
N LYS A 75 -7.13 -3.67 -11.16
CA LYS A 75 -7.97 -4.60 -11.90
C LYS A 75 -7.24 -5.88 -12.31
N VAL A 76 -5.99 -5.77 -12.74
CA VAL A 76 -5.17 -6.92 -13.17
C VAL A 76 -4.94 -7.94 -12.06
N VAL A 77 -5.00 -7.50 -10.79
CA VAL A 77 -4.87 -8.38 -9.62
C VAL A 77 -6.26 -8.81 -9.12
N LEU A 78 -7.17 -7.87 -8.92
CA LEU A 78 -8.48 -8.13 -8.32
C LEU A 78 -9.35 -9.05 -9.15
N ASP A 79 -9.29 -8.97 -10.50
CA ASP A 79 -10.02 -9.87 -11.41
C ASP A 79 -9.60 -11.34 -11.27
N THR A 80 -8.45 -11.62 -10.66
CA THR A 80 -7.97 -12.99 -10.40
C THR A 80 -8.39 -13.53 -9.04
N MET A 81 -8.94 -12.68 -8.16
CA MET A 81 -9.33 -13.04 -6.80
C MET A 81 -10.81 -13.44 -6.74
N PRO A 82 -11.16 -14.63 -6.23
CA PRO A 82 -12.55 -15.06 -6.06
C PRO A 82 -13.20 -14.46 -4.79
N ILE A 83 -12.84 -13.23 -4.44
CA ILE A 83 -13.28 -12.49 -3.26
C ILE A 83 -13.56 -11.03 -3.63
N SER A 84 -14.52 -10.42 -2.98
CA SER A 84 -14.79 -8.98 -3.04
C SER A 84 -14.25 -8.29 -1.80
N PHE A 85 -14.03 -6.98 -1.89
CA PHE A 85 -13.56 -6.17 -0.78
C PHE A 85 -14.57 -5.06 -0.47
N ASP A 86 -14.76 -4.76 0.82
CA ASP A 86 -15.69 -3.74 1.29
C ASP A 86 -15.20 -2.31 0.98
N GLY A 87 -13.92 -2.13 0.71
CA GLY A 87 -13.36 -0.84 0.35
C GLY A 87 -11.88 -0.92 -0.01
N ILE A 88 -11.37 0.15 -0.60
CA ILE A 88 -10.03 0.22 -1.15
C ILE A 88 -9.37 1.54 -0.75
N VAL A 89 -8.18 1.41 -0.17
CA VAL A 89 -7.21 2.46 0.07
C VAL A 89 -6.12 2.32 -0.99
N ALA A 90 -6.11 3.20 -1.98
CA ALA A 90 -5.18 3.24 -3.09
C ALA A 90 -4.11 4.33 -2.90
N PHE A 91 -3.03 4.29 -3.71
CA PHE A 91 -1.95 5.27 -3.69
C PHE A 91 -1.40 5.52 -2.28
N ASN A 92 -1.10 4.44 -1.54
CA ASN A 92 -0.63 4.56 -0.16
C ASN A 92 -1.52 5.46 0.71
N GLY A 93 -2.85 5.45 0.52
CA GLY A 93 -3.79 6.23 1.32
C GLY A 93 -4.35 7.47 0.64
N GLN A 94 -3.87 7.86 -0.54
CA GLN A 94 -4.25 9.13 -1.16
C GLN A 94 -5.61 9.09 -1.86
N TYR A 95 -6.14 7.89 -2.15
CA TYR A 95 -7.46 7.75 -2.79
C TYR A 95 -8.24 6.60 -2.14
N CYS A 96 -9.38 6.91 -1.52
CA CYS A 96 -10.22 5.94 -0.81
C CYS A 96 -11.59 5.84 -1.44
N PHE A 97 -12.08 4.62 -1.69
CA PHE A 97 -13.40 4.36 -2.27
C PHE A 97 -13.93 2.97 -1.87
N ASP A 98 -15.24 2.78 -1.98
CA ASP A 98 -15.94 1.52 -1.79
C ASP A 98 -16.97 1.28 -2.92
N GLU A 99 -17.82 0.27 -2.78
CA GLU A 99 -18.89 -0.03 -3.76
C GLU A 99 -19.93 1.10 -3.90
N GLN A 100 -20.08 1.96 -2.90
CA GLN A 100 -20.99 3.11 -2.94
C GLN A 100 -20.36 4.30 -3.66
N GLY A 101 -19.06 4.25 -3.90
CA GLY A 101 -18.29 5.24 -4.64
C GLY A 101 -17.11 5.83 -3.87
N TYR A 102 -16.73 7.03 -4.27
CA TYR A 102 -15.62 7.77 -3.71
C TYR A 102 -15.90 8.24 -2.25
N LEU A 103 -14.91 8.04 -1.36
CA LEU A 103 -14.96 8.55 0.01
C LEU A 103 -14.19 9.86 0.17
N GLU A 104 -12.88 9.80 -0.07
CA GLU A 104 -11.98 10.94 0.15
C GLU A 104 -10.67 10.74 -0.63
N SER A 105 -10.07 11.84 -1.11
CA SER A 105 -8.74 11.83 -1.74
C SER A 105 -7.89 13.00 -1.28
N GLN A 106 -6.58 12.89 -1.56
CA GLN A 106 -5.60 13.95 -1.36
C GLN A 106 -4.56 13.88 -2.47
N ALA A 107 -4.62 14.84 -3.39
CA ALA A 107 -3.63 14.96 -4.45
C ALA A 107 -2.36 15.66 -3.94
N LEU A 108 -1.27 15.49 -4.67
CA LEU A 108 -0.03 16.26 -4.49
C LEU A 108 -0.25 17.75 -4.80
N ASP A 109 0.45 18.61 -4.08
CA ASP A 109 0.42 20.04 -4.33
C ASP A 109 1.06 20.37 -5.68
N GLN A 110 0.42 21.21 -6.46
CA GLN A 110 0.92 21.63 -7.78
C GLN A 110 2.27 22.35 -7.71
N SER A 111 2.60 23.00 -6.58
CA SER A 111 3.93 23.58 -6.33
C SER A 111 5.00 22.53 -6.27
N ASP A 112 4.76 21.43 -5.55
CA ASP A 112 5.72 20.34 -5.41
C ASP A 112 5.85 19.53 -6.70
N ILE A 113 4.75 19.33 -7.43
CA ILE A 113 4.81 18.72 -8.77
C ILE A 113 5.74 19.53 -9.70
N ARG A 114 5.70 20.88 -9.66
CA ARG A 114 6.63 21.71 -10.44
C ARG A 114 8.07 21.50 -10.03
N VAL A 115 8.37 21.44 -8.74
CA VAL A 115 9.72 21.17 -8.22
C VAL A 115 10.22 19.82 -8.72
N ILE A 116 9.38 18.76 -8.63
CA ILE A 116 9.72 17.43 -9.14
C ILE A 116 10.00 17.45 -10.65
N LEU A 117 9.18 18.13 -11.42
CA LEU A 117 9.38 18.24 -12.87
C LEU A 117 10.68 19.00 -13.22
N ASP A 118 10.98 20.09 -12.50
CA ASP A 118 12.22 20.85 -12.68
C ASP A 118 13.46 20.04 -12.28
N TRP A 119 13.35 19.19 -11.26
CA TRP A 119 14.38 18.27 -10.85
C TRP A 119 14.57 17.16 -11.90
N LEU A 120 13.50 16.58 -12.45
CA LEU A 120 13.55 15.57 -13.51
C LEU A 120 14.19 16.12 -14.81
N ASP A 121 14.00 17.38 -15.14
CA ASP A 121 14.70 18.00 -16.29
C ASP A 121 16.23 18.04 -16.09
N GLN A 122 16.70 18.07 -14.86
CA GLN A 122 18.13 18.02 -14.52
C GLN A 122 18.64 16.57 -14.40
N HIS A 123 17.71 15.59 -14.30
CA HIS A 123 17.99 14.16 -14.18
C HIS A 123 17.28 13.36 -15.29
N PRO A 124 17.63 13.57 -16.57
CA PRO A 124 16.90 13.05 -17.72
C PRO A 124 16.90 11.51 -17.81
N ASP A 125 17.81 10.82 -17.12
CA ASP A 125 17.89 9.35 -17.08
C ASP A 125 16.95 8.73 -16.03
N VAL A 126 16.35 9.55 -15.15
CA VAL A 126 15.45 9.08 -14.11
C VAL A 126 14.08 8.77 -14.70
N VAL A 127 13.70 7.50 -14.65
CA VAL A 127 12.33 7.06 -14.94
C VAL A 127 11.45 7.45 -13.77
N CYS A 128 10.25 7.90 -14.07
CA CYS A 128 9.29 8.32 -13.07
C CYS A 128 7.87 8.05 -13.56
N ASP A 129 7.02 7.45 -12.74
CA ASP A 129 5.59 7.38 -13.02
C ASP A 129 4.81 8.48 -12.30
N PHE A 130 3.61 8.72 -12.82
CA PHE A 130 2.66 9.73 -12.35
C PHE A 130 1.29 9.08 -12.26
N GLY A 131 0.77 8.99 -11.04
CA GLY A 131 -0.48 8.34 -10.74
C GLY A 131 -1.66 9.30 -10.67
N GLU A 132 -2.53 9.26 -11.68
CA GLU A 132 -3.86 9.87 -11.66
C GLU A 132 -4.90 8.79 -11.28
N LYS A 133 -6.10 9.19 -10.91
CA LYS A 133 -7.15 8.25 -10.50
C LYS A 133 -7.33 7.08 -11.47
N ASP A 134 -7.52 7.36 -12.74
CA ASP A 134 -7.87 6.35 -13.75
C ASP A 134 -6.73 6.08 -14.74
N TYR A 135 -5.56 6.68 -14.53
CA TYR A 135 -4.44 6.61 -15.47
C TYR A 135 -3.09 6.72 -14.76
N VAL A 136 -2.17 5.82 -15.08
CA VAL A 136 -0.77 5.91 -14.64
C VAL A 136 0.11 5.91 -15.88
N TYR A 137 1.08 6.82 -15.93
CA TYR A 137 1.99 6.93 -17.06
C TYR A 137 3.41 7.24 -16.60
N PHE A 138 4.38 6.84 -17.41
CA PHE A 138 5.80 7.09 -17.21
C PHE A 138 6.27 8.23 -18.13
N ASN A 139 7.32 8.95 -17.69
CA ASN A 139 8.00 9.93 -18.54
C ASN A 139 8.76 9.23 -19.70
N HIS A 140 9.42 8.11 -19.44
CA HIS A 140 10.12 7.27 -20.41
C HIS A 140 10.35 5.86 -19.84
N THR A 141 11.13 5.03 -20.53
CA THR A 141 11.51 3.68 -20.08
C THR A 141 13.02 3.53 -19.99
N ASN A 142 13.48 2.67 -19.08
CA ASN A 142 14.86 2.22 -19.00
C ASN A 142 14.92 0.75 -18.56
N GLU A 143 16.13 0.22 -18.37
CA GLU A 143 16.33 -1.18 -18.00
C GLU A 143 15.79 -1.50 -16.59
N ALA A 144 15.95 -0.59 -15.62
CA ALA A 144 15.47 -0.79 -14.24
C ALA A 144 13.94 -0.94 -14.20
N LEU A 145 13.19 -0.08 -14.92
CA LEU A 145 11.74 -0.21 -15.05
C LEU A 145 11.35 -1.57 -15.65
N GLN A 146 12.03 -2.01 -16.73
CA GLN A 146 11.69 -3.28 -17.38
C GLN A 146 12.00 -4.48 -16.48
N GLN A 147 13.05 -4.44 -15.68
CA GLN A 147 13.38 -5.49 -14.69
C GLN A 147 12.30 -5.56 -13.60
N THR A 148 11.91 -4.43 -13.02
CA THR A 148 10.83 -4.35 -12.00
C THR A 148 9.53 -4.91 -12.56
N TRP A 149 9.11 -4.48 -13.76
CA TRP A 149 7.88 -4.98 -14.40
C TRP A 149 7.94 -6.48 -14.73
N SER A 150 9.10 -6.97 -15.12
CA SER A 150 9.31 -8.42 -15.32
C SER A 150 9.14 -9.21 -14.02
N GLY A 151 9.57 -8.66 -12.88
CA GLY A 151 9.39 -9.23 -11.55
C GLY A 151 7.91 -9.34 -11.13
N LEU A 152 7.10 -8.36 -11.49
CA LEU A 152 5.65 -8.38 -11.25
C LEU A 152 4.91 -9.44 -12.09
N GLY A 153 5.51 -9.90 -13.19
CA GLY A 153 4.98 -10.97 -14.03
C GLY A 153 3.54 -10.69 -14.49
N LYS A 154 2.60 -11.59 -14.14
CA LYS A 154 1.19 -11.49 -14.56
C LYS A 154 0.41 -10.38 -13.85
N THR A 155 0.91 -9.85 -12.75
CA THR A 155 0.28 -8.75 -12.01
C THR A 155 0.80 -7.37 -12.44
N ALA A 156 1.74 -7.34 -13.40
CA ALA A 156 2.26 -6.10 -13.96
C ALA A 156 1.17 -5.32 -14.70
N PRO A 157 0.91 -4.05 -14.37
CA PRO A 157 -0.02 -3.22 -15.12
C PRO A 157 0.56 -2.81 -16.48
N VAL A 158 -0.32 -2.36 -17.38
CA VAL A 158 0.08 -1.82 -18.69
C VAL A 158 0.87 -0.52 -18.49
N GLN A 159 1.99 -0.39 -19.20
CA GLN A 159 2.81 0.81 -19.22
C GLN A 159 2.29 1.78 -20.28
N TYR A 160 2.07 3.03 -19.88
CA TYR A 160 1.78 4.15 -20.78
C TYR A 160 2.89 5.20 -20.64
N PHE A 161 3.15 5.96 -21.69
CA PHE A 161 4.21 6.95 -21.73
C PHE A 161 3.67 8.30 -22.22
N GLU A 162 3.91 9.36 -21.43
CA GLU A 162 3.42 10.71 -21.69
C GLU A 162 4.48 11.75 -21.34
N ASN A 163 4.31 12.97 -21.81
CA ASN A 163 5.10 14.11 -21.35
C ASN A 163 4.50 14.63 -20.03
N PRO A 164 5.18 14.45 -18.87
CA PRO A 164 4.62 14.83 -17.58
C PRO A 164 4.40 16.34 -17.43
N ARG A 165 5.19 17.21 -18.10
CA ARG A 165 4.97 18.66 -18.06
C ARG A 165 3.65 19.08 -18.70
N LEU A 166 3.19 18.35 -19.70
CA LEU A 166 1.91 18.64 -20.34
C LEU A 166 0.72 18.12 -19.54
N ARG A 167 0.93 17.06 -18.76
CA ARG A 167 -0.18 16.35 -18.12
C ARG A 167 -0.27 16.61 -16.61
N ALA A 168 0.80 16.41 -15.82
CA ALA A 168 0.76 16.53 -14.37
C ALA A 168 0.42 17.94 -13.85
N LEU A 169 0.62 18.98 -14.68
CA LEU A 169 0.24 20.34 -14.34
C LEU A 169 -1.24 20.66 -14.59
N THR A 170 -1.99 19.76 -15.22
CA THR A 170 -3.39 19.96 -15.62
C THR A 170 -4.36 18.92 -15.04
N HIS A 171 -3.82 17.84 -14.45
CA HIS A 171 -4.59 16.76 -13.83
C HIS A 171 -4.19 16.59 -12.37
N GLU A 172 -5.10 16.04 -11.54
CA GLU A 172 -4.77 15.67 -10.18
C GLU A 172 -3.85 14.44 -10.18
N THR A 173 -2.68 14.58 -9.57
CA THR A 173 -1.71 13.50 -9.39
C THR A 173 -1.67 13.14 -7.90
N PHE A 174 -1.86 11.88 -7.57
CA PHE A 174 -1.98 11.40 -6.20
C PHE A 174 -0.67 10.82 -5.66
N GLN A 175 0.17 10.32 -6.54
CA GLN A 175 1.46 9.72 -6.25
C GLN A 175 2.39 9.90 -7.44
N ILE A 176 3.68 10.08 -7.18
CA ILE A 176 4.73 10.14 -8.19
C ILE A 176 5.84 9.20 -7.73
N SER A 177 6.27 8.25 -8.60
CA SER A 177 7.23 7.22 -8.20
C SER A 177 8.51 7.29 -9.06
N PRO A 178 9.51 8.09 -8.64
CA PRO A 178 10.80 8.15 -9.30
C PRO A 178 11.65 6.91 -8.99
N PHE A 179 12.34 6.38 -10.00
CA PHE A 179 13.31 5.30 -9.88
C PHE A 179 14.66 5.89 -9.47
N ILE A 180 14.84 6.04 -8.18
CA ILE A 180 16.01 6.67 -7.54
C ILE A 180 16.44 5.92 -6.28
N ASN A 181 17.71 6.08 -5.91
CA ASN A 181 18.27 5.58 -4.66
C ASN A 181 17.86 6.49 -3.46
N PRO A 182 18.10 6.07 -2.20
CA PRO A 182 17.74 6.86 -1.03
C PRO A 182 18.40 8.26 -0.97
N GLU A 183 19.63 8.41 -1.46
CA GLU A 183 20.34 9.69 -1.44
C GLU A 183 19.64 10.74 -2.35
N LEU A 184 19.21 10.32 -3.55
CA LEU A 184 18.44 11.17 -4.46
C LEU A 184 17.00 11.39 -3.97
N GLU A 185 16.43 10.44 -3.22
CA GLU A 185 15.13 10.62 -2.55
C GLU A 185 15.21 11.74 -1.50
N ASP A 186 16.22 11.69 -0.62
CA ASP A 186 16.45 12.72 0.40
C ASP A 186 16.66 14.10 -0.24
N GLU A 187 17.43 14.18 -1.34
CA GLU A 187 17.63 15.40 -2.10
C GLU A 187 16.30 15.96 -2.62
N LEU A 188 15.54 15.12 -3.36
CA LEU A 188 14.30 15.55 -4.01
C LEU A 188 13.22 15.94 -2.99
N VAL A 189 13.05 15.13 -1.93
CA VAL A 189 12.11 15.42 -0.84
C VAL A 189 12.50 16.72 -0.13
N GLY A 190 13.80 16.96 0.08
CA GLY A 190 14.32 18.19 0.68
C GLY A 190 14.05 19.47 -0.11
N LEU A 191 13.80 19.38 -1.42
CA LEU A 191 13.43 20.50 -2.27
C LEU A 191 11.92 20.81 -2.23
N CYS A 192 11.10 19.84 -1.83
CA CYS A 192 9.64 19.94 -1.79
C CYS A 192 9.15 20.49 -0.45
N SER A 193 7.92 21.03 -0.43
CA SER A 193 7.34 21.64 0.77
C SER A 193 6.45 20.70 1.56
N ASN A 194 5.74 19.79 0.88
CA ASN A 194 4.71 18.94 1.47
C ASN A 194 4.71 17.52 0.87
N ILE A 195 5.90 16.91 0.80
CA ILE A 195 6.08 15.55 0.26
C ILE A 195 6.90 14.71 1.22
N ARG A 196 6.62 13.41 1.26
CA ARG A 196 7.49 12.36 1.81
C ARG A 196 7.59 11.18 0.86
N GLY A 197 8.69 10.45 0.93
CA GLY A 197 8.84 9.15 0.29
C GLY A 197 8.28 8.02 1.15
N VAL A 198 7.75 7.00 0.50
CA VAL A 198 7.38 5.71 1.10
C VAL A 198 7.97 4.61 0.23
N ARG A 199 9.09 4.05 0.68
CA ARG A 199 9.87 3.07 -0.07
C ARG A 199 9.50 1.63 0.31
N TRP A 200 9.20 0.81 -0.68
CA TRP A 200 8.99 -0.62 -0.52
C TRP A 200 9.81 -1.48 -1.50
N HIS A 201 10.47 -0.82 -2.47
CA HIS A 201 11.35 -1.45 -3.45
C HIS A 201 12.72 -0.76 -3.43
N PRO A 202 13.84 -1.47 -3.64
CA PRO A 202 15.17 -0.85 -3.62
C PRO A 202 15.37 0.21 -4.72
N ASP A 203 14.71 0.05 -5.87
CA ASP A 203 14.97 0.87 -7.06
C ASP A 203 14.11 2.15 -7.12
N PHE A 204 13.01 2.26 -6.37
CA PHE A 204 12.14 3.43 -6.42
C PHE A 204 11.46 3.72 -5.08
N THR A 205 10.90 4.90 -4.98
CA THR A 205 10.09 5.37 -3.86
C THR A 205 8.79 5.98 -4.36
N ASP A 206 7.72 5.85 -3.60
CA ASP A 206 6.45 6.53 -3.87
C ASP A 206 6.43 7.88 -3.13
N LEU A 207 6.42 8.98 -3.85
CA LEU A 207 6.26 10.33 -3.30
C LEU A 207 4.77 10.63 -3.12
N ILE A 208 4.39 10.91 -1.88
CA ILE A 208 3.02 11.23 -1.49
C ILE A 208 2.99 12.50 -0.62
N PRO A 209 1.84 13.13 -0.37
CA PRO A 209 1.73 14.23 0.60
C PRO A 209 2.33 13.87 1.97
N ALA A 210 3.01 14.82 2.61
CA ALA A 210 3.75 14.57 3.84
C ALA A 210 2.90 14.04 4.99
N ASP A 211 1.63 14.46 5.09
CA ASP A 211 0.63 13.97 6.06
C ASP A 211 -0.19 12.78 5.54
N GLY A 212 0.16 12.25 4.37
CA GLY A 212 -0.44 11.07 3.76
C GLY A 212 0.09 9.75 4.31
N GLY A 213 -0.27 8.65 3.63
CA GLY A 213 0.17 7.29 3.96
C GLY A 213 -0.99 6.35 4.23
N LYS A 214 -0.71 5.04 4.24
CA LYS A 214 -1.71 3.99 4.49
C LYS A 214 -2.53 4.21 5.78
N PRO A 215 -1.95 4.71 6.91
CA PRO A 215 -2.72 5.05 8.11
C PRO A 215 -3.82 6.07 7.87
N ARG A 216 -3.59 7.04 6.98
CA ARG A 216 -4.60 8.05 6.63
C ARG A 216 -5.81 7.42 5.96
N GLY A 217 -5.57 6.44 5.07
CA GLY A 217 -6.64 5.65 4.46
C GLY A 217 -7.44 4.85 5.49
N ILE A 218 -6.77 4.20 6.44
CA ILE A 218 -7.42 3.50 7.56
C ILE A 218 -8.32 4.47 8.35
N GLN A 219 -7.81 5.66 8.71
CA GLN A 219 -8.58 6.68 9.44
C GLN A 219 -9.86 7.09 8.69
N ARG A 220 -9.79 7.22 7.35
CA ARG A 220 -10.96 7.54 6.52
C ARG A 220 -12.04 6.46 6.62
N PHE A 221 -11.64 5.20 6.51
CA PHE A 221 -12.57 4.07 6.65
C PHE A 221 -13.06 3.88 8.09
N MET A 222 -12.23 4.11 9.11
CA MET A 222 -12.68 4.13 10.50
C MET A 222 -13.81 5.16 10.71
N LYS A 223 -13.62 6.37 10.19
CA LYS A 223 -14.64 7.43 10.22
C LYS A 223 -15.91 7.01 9.45
N HIS A 224 -15.73 6.42 8.26
CA HIS A 224 -16.84 5.99 7.41
C HIS A 224 -17.69 4.90 8.06
N TYR A 225 -17.06 3.90 8.71
CA TYR A 225 -17.78 2.80 9.37
C TYR A 225 -18.11 3.05 10.84
N GLY A 226 -17.66 4.16 11.43
CA GLY A 226 -17.90 4.47 12.84
C GLY A 226 -17.18 3.50 13.79
N ILE A 227 -15.98 3.03 13.43
CA ILE A 227 -15.18 2.10 14.23
C ILE A 227 -13.95 2.79 14.85
N THR A 228 -13.42 2.21 15.93
CA THR A 228 -12.22 2.72 16.59
C THR A 228 -10.95 2.05 16.05
N ARG A 229 -9.79 2.63 16.36
CA ARG A 229 -8.49 2.08 15.99
C ARG A 229 -8.29 0.64 16.53
N GLU A 230 -8.68 0.40 17.79
CA GLU A 230 -8.57 -0.90 18.47
C GLU A 230 -9.41 -1.99 17.79
N GLN A 231 -10.39 -1.60 16.97
CA GLN A 231 -11.22 -2.52 16.19
C GLN A 231 -10.67 -2.81 14.80
N THR A 232 -9.46 -2.34 14.49
CA THR A 232 -8.80 -2.55 13.20
C THR A 232 -7.65 -3.54 13.32
N MET A 233 -7.44 -4.32 12.25
CA MET A 233 -6.26 -5.15 12.04
C MET A 233 -5.68 -4.86 10.67
N ALA A 234 -4.36 -4.92 10.51
CA ALA A 234 -3.69 -4.70 9.24
C ALA A 234 -2.63 -5.76 8.97
N PHE A 235 -2.49 -6.17 7.71
CA PHE A 235 -1.49 -7.10 7.20
C PHE A 235 -0.66 -6.43 6.12
N GLY A 236 0.67 -6.60 6.17
CA GLY A 236 1.61 -6.01 5.21
C GLY A 236 3.00 -6.64 5.27
N ASP A 237 3.83 -6.37 4.25
CA ASP A 237 5.18 -6.92 4.16
C ASP A 237 6.24 -5.89 3.72
N GLY A 238 5.84 -4.84 3.02
CA GLY A 238 6.74 -3.81 2.47
C GLY A 238 7.05 -2.65 3.42
N GLY A 239 8.08 -1.87 3.11
CA GLY A 239 8.44 -0.68 3.87
C GLY A 239 7.31 0.35 3.96
N ASN A 240 6.47 0.45 2.91
CA ASN A 240 5.28 1.30 2.89
C ASN A 240 4.13 0.81 3.80
N ASP A 241 4.25 -0.40 4.38
CA ASP A 241 3.30 -0.94 5.37
C ASP A 241 3.69 -0.64 6.81
N THR A 242 4.94 -0.27 7.05
CA THR A 242 5.48 -0.06 8.40
C THR A 242 4.59 0.86 9.25
N ASP A 243 4.21 2.02 8.69
CA ASP A 243 3.32 2.97 9.35
C ASP A 243 1.92 2.39 9.58
N MET A 244 1.39 1.62 8.63
CA MET A 244 0.08 0.99 8.70
C MET A 244 0.04 -0.05 9.83
N LEU A 245 1.06 -0.90 9.92
CA LEU A 245 1.18 -1.93 10.94
C LEU A 245 1.33 -1.33 12.33
N ALA A 246 2.15 -0.27 12.47
CA ALA A 246 2.29 0.46 13.72
C ALA A 246 0.99 1.19 14.14
N TYR A 247 0.21 1.64 13.15
CA TYR A 247 -1.01 2.42 13.41
C TYR A 247 -2.21 1.54 13.75
N ALA A 248 -2.44 0.43 13.09
CA ALA A 248 -3.62 -0.41 13.33
C ALA A 248 -3.76 -0.81 14.81
N GLY A 249 -4.96 -1.23 15.22
CA GLY A 249 -5.18 -1.78 16.56
C GLY A 249 -4.37 -3.07 16.77
N ILE A 250 -4.23 -3.86 15.70
CA ILE A 250 -3.35 -5.01 15.61
C ILE A 250 -2.63 -4.96 14.26
N GLY A 251 -1.30 -4.81 14.28
CA GLY A 251 -0.45 -4.91 13.11
C GLY A 251 0.15 -6.31 12.98
N VAL A 252 0.09 -6.86 11.78
CA VAL A 252 0.59 -8.22 11.46
C VAL A 252 1.50 -8.14 10.25
N ALA A 253 2.79 -8.40 10.44
CA ALA A 253 3.74 -8.49 9.34
C ALA A 253 3.73 -9.90 8.74
N MET A 254 3.90 -10.02 7.43
CA MET A 254 4.07 -11.30 6.74
C MET A 254 5.44 -11.91 7.06
N GLY A 255 5.55 -13.25 6.99
CA GLY A 255 6.82 -13.96 7.19
C GLY A 255 7.90 -13.57 6.18
N ASN A 256 7.50 -13.26 4.94
CA ASN A 256 8.34 -12.72 3.86
C ASN A 256 8.64 -11.21 3.99
N ALA A 257 8.06 -10.50 4.96
CA ALA A 257 8.30 -9.07 5.15
C ALA A 257 9.77 -8.76 5.44
N THR A 258 10.19 -7.54 5.13
CA THR A 258 11.50 -7.01 5.55
C THR A 258 11.55 -6.79 7.06
N ASP A 259 12.73 -6.46 7.59
CA ASP A 259 12.92 -6.29 9.04
C ASP A 259 12.11 -5.11 9.62
N GLU A 260 11.92 -4.06 8.85
CA GLU A 260 11.27 -2.83 9.29
C GLU A 260 9.77 -3.03 9.60
N PRO A 261 8.92 -3.56 8.68
CA PRO A 261 7.54 -3.91 9.01
C PRO A 261 7.44 -4.96 10.13
N LYS A 262 8.34 -5.97 10.18
CA LYS A 262 8.38 -6.93 11.28
C LYS A 262 8.64 -6.29 12.63
N ALA A 263 9.50 -5.27 12.67
CA ALA A 263 9.79 -4.53 13.89
C ALA A 263 8.62 -3.65 14.36
N ALA A 264 7.78 -3.17 13.42
CA ALA A 264 6.64 -2.31 13.69
C ALA A 264 5.36 -3.08 14.07
N ALA A 265 5.25 -4.34 13.68
CA ALA A 265 4.07 -5.18 13.88
C ALA A 265 3.96 -5.78 15.29
N ASP A 266 2.73 -6.09 15.73
CA ASP A 266 2.47 -6.84 16.95
C ASP A 266 2.72 -8.35 16.77
N TYR A 267 2.52 -8.87 15.55
CA TYR A 267 2.66 -10.29 15.20
C TYR A 267 3.34 -10.46 13.84
N VAL A 268 3.93 -11.63 13.64
CA VAL A 268 4.50 -12.07 12.35
C VAL A 268 3.85 -13.40 11.96
N THR A 269 3.37 -13.50 10.70
CA THR A 269 2.82 -14.74 10.13
C THR A 269 3.92 -15.67 9.61
N ASP A 270 3.51 -16.81 9.04
CA ASP A 270 4.32 -17.53 8.06
C ASP A 270 4.41 -16.75 6.75
N ASP A 271 5.15 -17.27 5.76
CA ASP A 271 5.27 -16.69 4.42
C ASP A 271 3.92 -16.68 3.69
N VAL A 272 3.79 -15.83 2.66
CA VAL A 272 2.60 -15.78 1.79
C VAL A 272 2.47 -17.03 0.90
N ASP A 273 3.58 -17.76 0.66
CA ASP A 273 3.66 -18.99 -0.16
C ASP A 273 3.30 -20.28 0.60
#